data_88c196ec22b5e1edc0c1a6c79738caab
#
_entry.id   88c196ec22b5e1edc0c1a6c79738caab
#
_cell.length_a   1.000
_cell.length_b   1.000
_cell.length_c   1.000
_cell.angle_alpha   90.00
_cell.angle_beta   90.00
_cell.angle_gamma   90.00
#
_symmetry.space_group_name_H-M   'P 1'
#
loop_
_entity.id
_entity.type
_entity.pdbx_description
1 polymer ?
#
loop_
_entity_poly.entity_id
_entity_poly.type
_entity_poly.pdbx_seq_one_letter_code
_entity_poly.pdbx_strand_id
1 'polypeptide(L)'
;MVENILMQELASVVPSCKVVLDGFPRRVVQAAWLLGAAKEAGDAIEAIVHISAHENVVLERLLQRGRPDDKPDAINERFLEYEKDIKPLLQLFATKDVPIIEVNGEQSPSAVQAEIRLGLTDAGVVI
;
A
#
# COMPACT_ATOMS: atom_id res chain seq x y z
N MET A 1 9.70 7.21 -13.97
CA MET A 1 8.99 8.51 -13.85
C MET A 1 8.40 8.72 -12.46
N VAL A 2 7.59 7.78 -11.98
CA VAL A 2 7.02 7.84 -10.61
C VAL A 2 8.14 7.87 -9.56
N GLU A 3 9.18 7.08 -9.76
CA GLU A 3 10.34 6.98 -8.88
C GLU A 3 11.05 8.33 -8.71
N ASN A 4 11.21 9.09 -9.78
CA ASN A 4 11.84 10.41 -9.70
C ASN A 4 11.00 11.41 -8.91
N ILE A 5 9.69 11.38 -9.09
CA ILE A 5 8.76 12.23 -8.33
C ILE A 5 8.83 11.87 -6.86
N LEU A 6 8.80 10.57 -6.55
CA LEU A 6 8.90 10.08 -5.18
C LEU A 6 10.22 10.50 -4.51
N MET A 7 11.34 10.39 -5.21
CA MET A 7 12.64 10.82 -4.68
C MET A 7 12.68 12.31 -4.36
N GLN A 8 12.09 13.13 -5.22
CA GLN A 8 12.00 14.58 -4.98
C GLN A 8 11.17 14.90 -3.75
N GLU A 9 10.03 14.23 -3.60
CA GLU A 9 9.16 14.44 -2.43
C GLU A 9 9.83 13.97 -1.14
N LEU A 10 10.49 12.82 -1.16
CA LEU A 10 11.19 12.30 0.01
C LEU A 10 12.34 13.19 0.44
N ALA A 11 13.02 13.82 -0.51
CA ALA A 11 14.12 14.74 -0.22
C ALA A 11 13.67 15.98 0.56
N SER A 12 12.39 16.36 0.46
CA SER A 12 11.82 17.50 1.19
C SER A 12 11.30 17.16 2.58
N VAL A 13 11.27 15.87 2.94
CA VAL A 13 10.75 15.41 4.23
C VAL A 13 11.80 15.60 5.34
N VAL A 14 11.34 16.08 6.49
CA VAL A 14 12.19 16.21 7.67
C VAL A 14 12.65 14.81 8.13
N PRO A 15 13.96 14.60 8.38
CA PRO A 15 14.49 13.25 8.71
C PRO A 15 13.84 12.56 9.90
N SER A 16 13.26 13.32 10.83
CA SER A 16 12.57 12.77 12.01
C SER A 16 11.14 12.30 11.73
N CYS A 17 10.62 12.58 10.55
CA CYS A 17 9.25 12.22 10.18
C CYS A 17 9.17 10.82 9.58
N LYS A 18 8.08 10.12 9.89
CA LYS A 18 7.73 8.88 9.20
C LYS A 18 6.92 9.22 7.95
N VAL A 19 7.12 8.42 6.90
CA VAL A 19 6.47 8.62 5.61
C VAL A 19 5.54 7.45 5.34
N VAL A 20 4.34 7.77 4.88
CA VAL A 20 3.37 6.79 4.41
C VAL A 20 3.25 6.93 2.90
N LEU A 21 3.46 5.83 2.19
CA LEU A 21 3.28 5.78 0.73
C LEU A 21 1.93 5.12 0.45
N ASP A 22 1.08 5.84 -0.26
CA ASP A 22 -0.24 5.35 -0.68
C ASP A 22 -0.27 5.25 -2.21
N GLY A 23 -0.66 4.08 -2.70
CA GLY A 23 -0.73 3.84 -4.12
C GLY A 23 0.60 3.48 -4.80
N PHE A 24 1.67 3.33 -4.05
CA PHE A 24 2.99 2.92 -4.53
C PHE A 24 3.71 2.14 -3.44
N PRO A 25 4.42 1.04 -3.72
CA PRO A 25 4.54 0.37 -5.02
C PRO A 25 3.30 -0.46 -5.37
N ARG A 26 3.08 -0.68 -6.66
CA ARG A 26 1.98 -1.54 -7.14
C ARG A 26 2.47 -2.81 -7.82
N ARG A 27 3.75 -2.85 -8.18
CA ARG A 27 4.38 -3.97 -8.89
C ARG A 27 5.69 -4.36 -8.21
N VAL A 28 6.11 -5.60 -8.43
CA VAL A 28 7.35 -6.14 -7.87
C VAL A 28 8.57 -5.30 -8.26
N VAL A 29 8.65 -4.85 -9.50
CA VAL A 29 9.76 -4.02 -9.98
C VAL A 29 9.87 -2.71 -9.18
N GLN A 30 8.74 -2.09 -8.92
CA GLN A 30 8.67 -0.86 -8.12
C GLN A 30 9.04 -1.12 -6.66
N ALA A 31 8.58 -2.24 -6.10
CA ALA A 31 8.92 -2.63 -4.74
C ALA A 31 10.41 -2.91 -4.57
N ALA A 32 11.02 -3.60 -5.53
CA ALA A 32 12.45 -3.86 -5.53
C ALA A 32 13.26 -2.57 -5.60
N TRP A 33 12.84 -1.64 -6.46
CA TRP A 33 13.46 -0.33 -6.55
C TRP A 33 13.36 0.43 -5.22
N LEU A 34 12.18 0.43 -4.60
CA LEU A 34 11.95 1.14 -3.34
C LEU A 34 12.83 0.59 -2.21
N LEU A 35 12.94 -0.72 -2.11
CA LEU A 35 13.81 -1.37 -1.12
C LEU A 35 15.27 -0.96 -1.30
N GLY A 36 15.74 -0.91 -2.54
CA GLY A 36 17.09 -0.47 -2.86
C GLY A 36 17.32 1.00 -2.53
N ALA A 37 16.38 1.86 -2.91
CA ALA A 37 16.46 3.30 -2.65
C ALA A 37 16.46 3.62 -1.14
N ALA A 38 15.61 2.93 -0.38
CA ALA A 38 15.58 3.08 1.08
C ALA A 38 16.91 2.67 1.70
N LYS A 39 17.46 1.54 1.29
CA LYS A 39 18.76 1.05 1.79
C LYS A 39 19.88 2.04 1.51
N GLU A 40 19.95 2.59 0.30
CA GLU A 40 20.95 3.60 -0.08
C GLU A 40 20.82 4.88 0.76
N ALA A 41 19.60 5.27 1.10
CA ALA A 41 19.33 6.45 1.93
C ALA A 41 19.55 6.21 3.43
N GLY A 42 19.82 4.97 3.84
CA GLY A 42 19.92 4.61 5.25
C GLY A 42 18.58 4.49 5.95
N ASP A 43 17.52 4.38 5.19
CA ASP A 43 16.15 4.22 5.68
C ASP A 43 15.71 2.76 5.61
N ALA A 44 14.55 2.47 6.19
CA ALA A 44 13.97 1.14 6.16
C ALA A 44 12.47 1.23 5.90
N ILE A 45 11.96 0.22 5.20
CA ILE A 45 10.52 0.01 5.10
C ILE A 45 10.08 -0.70 6.40
N GLU A 46 9.35 0.00 7.25
CA GLU A 46 9.03 -0.51 8.58
C GLU A 46 7.86 -1.48 8.59
N ALA A 47 6.88 -1.28 7.72
CA ALA A 47 5.71 -2.16 7.62
C ALA A 47 4.96 -1.92 6.31
N ILE A 48 4.21 -2.93 5.92
CA ILE A 48 3.23 -2.86 4.84
C ILE A 48 1.85 -3.00 5.47
N VAL A 49 0.94 -2.12 5.14
CA VAL A 49 -0.47 -2.24 5.51
C VAL A 49 -1.24 -2.65 4.26
N HIS A 50 -1.77 -3.85 4.28
CA HIS A 50 -2.54 -4.39 3.17
C HIS A 50 -4.03 -4.40 3.55
N ILE A 51 -4.78 -3.49 2.94
CA ILE A 51 -6.22 -3.38 3.15
C ILE A 51 -6.91 -4.12 2.01
N SER A 52 -7.64 -5.18 2.34
CA SER A 52 -8.30 -6.02 1.36
C SER A 52 -9.82 -5.98 1.50
N ALA A 53 -10.51 -6.20 0.37
CA ALA A 53 -11.96 -6.31 0.32
C ALA A 53 -12.31 -7.22 -0.87
N HIS A 54 -13.50 -7.84 -0.80
CA HIS A 54 -13.99 -8.65 -1.91
C HIS A 54 -14.34 -7.77 -3.12
N GLU A 55 -14.23 -8.35 -4.32
CA GLU A 55 -14.47 -7.63 -5.58
C GLU A 55 -15.83 -6.95 -5.62
N ASN A 56 -16.89 -7.64 -5.19
CA ASN A 56 -18.24 -7.09 -5.19
C ASN A 56 -18.38 -5.85 -4.29
N VAL A 57 -17.69 -5.84 -3.16
CA VAL A 57 -17.69 -4.68 -2.24
C VAL A 57 -16.94 -3.51 -2.87
N VAL A 58 -15.78 -3.78 -3.48
CA VAL A 58 -14.98 -2.77 -4.17
C VAL A 58 -15.77 -2.18 -5.34
N LEU A 59 -16.42 -3.02 -6.14
CA LEU A 59 -17.25 -2.60 -7.26
C LEU A 59 -18.37 -1.65 -6.80
N GLU A 60 -19.10 -2.05 -5.77
CA GLU A 60 -20.20 -1.24 -5.21
C GLU A 60 -19.71 0.13 -4.73
N ARG A 61 -18.60 0.15 -3.96
CA ARG A 61 -18.05 1.40 -3.44
C ARG A 61 -17.57 2.33 -4.54
N LEU A 62 -16.92 1.80 -5.57
CA LEU A 62 -16.42 2.61 -6.69
C LEU A 62 -17.54 3.15 -7.55
N LEU A 63 -18.60 2.37 -7.77
CA LEU A 63 -19.79 2.86 -8.49
C LEU A 63 -20.49 3.98 -7.72
N GLN A 64 -20.58 3.88 -6.39
CA GLN A 64 -21.12 4.93 -5.54
C GLN A 64 -20.26 6.21 -5.57
N ARG A 65 -18.95 6.07 -5.68
CA ARG A 65 -18.04 7.22 -5.82
C ARG A 65 -18.32 8.00 -7.10
N GLY A 66 -18.70 7.32 -8.18
CA GLY A 66 -19.23 7.96 -9.38
C GLY A 66 -18.25 8.75 -10.21
N ARG A 67 -16.95 8.44 -10.18
CA ARG A 67 -15.98 9.07 -11.07
C ARG A 67 -16.21 8.62 -12.51
N PRO A 68 -15.87 9.45 -13.53
CA PRO A 68 -16.13 9.11 -14.94
C PRO A 68 -15.49 7.80 -15.40
N ASP A 69 -14.37 7.41 -14.82
CA ASP A 69 -13.65 6.17 -15.13
C ASP A 69 -14.10 4.99 -14.27
N ASP A 70 -15.03 5.18 -13.33
CA ASP A 70 -15.56 4.12 -12.48
C ASP A 70 -16.70 3.38 -13.16
N LYS A 71 -16.37 2.61 -14.20
CA LYS A 71 -17.29 1.75 -14.93
C LYS A 71 -17.05 0.29 -14.57
N PRO A 72 -18.09 -0.56 -14.54
CA PRO A 72 -17.96 -1.95 -14.10
C PRO A 72 -16.82 -2.72 -14.79
N ASP A 73 -16.69 -2.61 -16.11
CA ASP A 73 -15.67 -3.32 -16.87
C ASP A 73 -14.25 -2.84 -16.51
N ALA A 74 -14.08 -1.52 -16.38
CA ALA A 74 -12.78 -0.93 -16.02
C ALA A 74 -12.40 -1.28 -14.57
N ILE A 75 -13.36 -1.30 -13.67
CA ILE A 75 -13.12 -1.69 -12.25
C ILE A 75 -12.73 -3.16 -12.17
N ASN A 76 -13.44 -4.05 -12.88
CA ASN A 76 -13.14 -5.47 -12.91
C ASN A 76 -11.73 -5.73 -13.45
N GLU A 77 -11.35 -5.07 -14.53
CA GLU A 77 -10.03 -5.18 -15.12
C GLU A 77 -8.93 -4.74 -14.16
N ARG A 78 -9.11 -3.61 -13.48
CA ARG A 78 -8.17 -3.13 -12.46
C ARG A 78 -8.06 -4.09 -11.27
N PHE A 79 -9.16 -4.70 -10.87
CA PHE A 79 -9.17 -5.67 -9.78
C PHE A 79 -8.40 -6.94 -10.15
N LEU A 80 -8.55 -7.43 -11.38
CA LEU A 80 -7.81 -8.58 -11.87
C LEU A 80 -6.30 -8.31 -11.94
N GLU A 81 -5.90 -7.13 -12.41
CA GLU A 81 -4.50 -6.71 -12.40
C GLU A 81 -3.95 -6.62 -10.97
N TYR A 82 -4.73 -6.08 -10.05
CA TYR A 82 -4.36 -6.01 -8.64
C TYR A 82 -4.12 -7.41 -8.05
N GLU A 83 -5.03 -8.35 -8.26
CA GLU A 83 -4.87 -9.72 -7.75
C GLU A 83 -3.62 -10.40 -8.31
N LYS A 84 -3.32 -10.15 -9.58
CA LYS A 84 -2.14 -10.69 -10.24
C LYS A 84 -0.84 -10.17 -9.65
N ASP A 85 -0.79 -8.89 -9.31
CA ASP A 85 0.43 -8.21 -8.88
C ASP A 85 0.65 -8.23 -7.36
N ILE A 86 -0.43 -8.28 -6.56
CA ILE A 86 -0.34 -8.11 -5.12
C ILE A 86 0.39 -9.26 -4.43
N LYS A 87 0.15 -10.49 -4.85
CA LYS A 87 0.72 -11.67 -4.21
C LYS A 87 2.24 -11.71 -4.30
N PRO A 88 2.85 -11.58 -5.50
CA PRO A 88 4.31 -11.54 -5.60
C PRO A 88 4.91 -10.32 -4.92
N LEU A 89 4.21 -9.19 -4.90
CA LEU A 89 4.67 -7.99 -4.21
C LEU A 89 4.76 -8.21 -2.70
N LEU A 90 3.72 -8.77 -2.09
CA LEU A 90 3.72 -9.08 -0.65
C LEU A 90 4.77 -10.15 -0.31
N GLN A 91 4.97 -11.13 -1.17
CA GLN A 91 6.01 -12.15 -1.00
C GLN A 91 7.40 -11.52 -1.00
N LEU A 92 7.67 -10.56 -1.87
CA LEU A 92 8.96 -9.87 -1.89
C LEU A 92 9.23 -9.19 -0.54
N PHE A 93 8.28 -8.45 0.00
CA PHE A 93 8.44 -7.78 1.29
C PHE A 93 8.60 -8.79 2.43
N ALA A 94 7.86 -9.89 2.39
CA ALA A 94 7.99 -10.95 3.39
C ALA A 94 9.38 -11.57 3.41
N THR A 95 10.01 -11.76 2.23
CA THR A 95 11.38 -12.28 2.15
C THR A 95 12.42 -11.30 2.71
N LYS A 96 12.05 -10.03 2.84
CA LYS A 96 12.91 -8.99 3.42
C LYS A 96 12.59 -8.72 4.88
N ASP A 97 11.82 -9.59 5.51
CA ASP A 97 11.41 -9.49 6.92
C ASP A 97 10.64 -8.21 7.25
N VAL A 98 9.94 -7.65 6.28
CA VAL A 98 9.06 -6.50 6.48
C VAL A 98 7.71 -7.01 7.02
N PRO A 99 7.25 -6.52 8.18
CA PRO A 99 5.94 -6.89 8.71
C PRO A 99 4.81 -6.53 7.75
N ILE A 100 3.90 -7.46 7.51
CA ILE A 100 2.72 -7.23 6.67
C ILE A 100 1.49 -7.29 7.58
N ILE A 101 0.78 -6.17 7.65
CA ILE A 101 -0.42 -6.01 8.47
C ILE A 101 -1.63 -6.15 7.56
N GLU A 102 -2.36 -7.26 7.71
CA GLU A 102 -3.59 -7.49 6.96
C GLU A 102 -4.76 -6.82 7.67
N VAL A 103 -5.51 -6.02 6.93
CA VAL A 103 -6.67 -5.28 7.46
C VAL A 103 -7.89 -5.55 6.60
N ASN A 104 -9.00 -5.84 7.25
CA ASN A 104 -10.28 -6.01 6.56
C ASN A 104 -10.85 -4.65 6.15
N GLY A 105 -10.81 -4.34 4.86
CA GLY A 105 -11.31 -3.08 4.31
C GLY A 105 -12.82 -2.99 4.18
N GLU A 106 -13.57 -4.05 4.51
CA GLU A 106 -15.03 -4.05 4.40
C GLU A 106 -15.73 -3.46 5.62
N GLN A 107 -14.96 -3.05 6.61
CA GLN A 107 -15.45 -2.42 7.83
C GLN A 107 -15.62 -0.92 7.67
N SER A 108 -16.15 -0.26 8.70
CA SER A 108 -16.21 1.20 8.76
C SER A 108 -14.80 1.82 8.74
N PRO A 109 -14.65 3.05 8.28
CA PRO A 109 -13.34 3.73 8.31
C PRO A 109 -12.70 3.77 9.69
N SER A 110 -13.50 3.96 10.75
CA SER A 110 -12.97 3.98 12.13
C SER A 110 -12.47 2.60 12.58
N ALA A 111 -13.14 1.52 12.19
CA ALA A 111 -12.71 0.15 12.49
C ALA A 111 -11.42 -0.20 11.73
N VAL A 112 -11.32 0.18 10.46
CA VAL A 112 -10.11 0.03 9.64
C VAL A 112 -8.94 0.76 10.31
N GLN A 113 -9.15 1.99 10.73
CA GLN A 113 -8.13 2.80 11.40
C GLN A 113 -7.64 2.13 12.69
N ALA A 114 -8.56 1.58 13.48
CA ALA A 114 -8.22 0.90 14.72
C ALA A 114 -7.37 -0.36 14.46
N GLU A 115 -7.72 -1.15 13.46
CA GLU A 115 -6.93 -2.32 13.07
C GLU A 115 -5.53 -1.94 12.58
N ILE A 116 -5.41 -0.89 11.80
CA ILE A 116 -4.11 -0.41 11.32
C ILE A 116 -3.23 -0.01 12.50
N ARG A 117 -3.76 0.76 13.44
CA ARG A 117 -3.01 1.19 14.63
C ARG A 117 -2.55 0.01 15.48
N LEU A 118 -3.45 -0.93 15.71
CA LEU A 118 -3.14 -2.12 16.49
C LEU A 118 -2.04 -2.95 15.81
N GLY A 119 -2.17 -3.19 14.52
CA GLY A 119 -1.19 -3.95 13.74
C GLY A 119 0.19 -3.29 13.73
N LEU A 120 0.24 -1.98 13.58
CA LEU A 120 1.51 -1.22 13.61
C LEU A 120 2.15 -1.29 15.00
N THR A 121 1.35 -1.14 16.06
CA THR A 121 1.83 -1.26 17.44
C THR A 121 2.39 -2.66 17.71
N ASP A 122 1.68 -3.71 17.29
CA ASP A 122 2.11 -5.09 17.46
C ASP A 122 3.39 -5.40 16.68
N ALA A 123 3.60 -4.74 15.55
CA ALA A 123 4.81 -4.86 14.74
C ALA A 123 5.98 -4.03 15.29
N GLY A 124 5.77 -3.25 16.33
CA GLY A 124 6.80 -2.40 16.93
C GLY A 124 7.04 -1.09 16.18
N VAL A 125 6.12 -0.68 15.31
CA VAL A 125 6.22 0.58 14.58
C VAL A 125 5.66 1.72 15.45
N VAL A 126 6.48 2.72 15.70
CA VAL A 126 6.10 3.91 16.46
C VAL A 126 5.48 4.93 15.52
N ILE A 127 4.28 5.37 15.86
CA ILE A 127 3.55 6.36 15.06
C ILE A 127 3.57 7.71 15.78
#